data_2830f7217e7f071d82be3258406b2ccf
#
_entry.id   2830f7217e7f071d82be3258406b2ccf
#
_cell.length_a   1.000
_cell.length_b   1.000
_cell.length_c   1.000
_cell.angle_alpha   90.00
_cell.angle_beta   90.00
_cell.angle_gamma   90.00
#
_symmetry.space_group_name_H-M   'P 1'
#
loop_
_entity.id
_entity.type
_entity.pdbx_description
1 polymer ?
#
loop_
_entity_poly.entity_id
_entity_poly.type
_entity_poly.pdbx_seq_one_letter_code
_entity_poly.pdbx_strand_id
1 'polypeptide(L)'
;MLSQGIYSIVLLIFSNIFMTFAWYGHLKMREEFSWFASLPLIGVIAFSWAIAFFEYCLQVPANRLGFRDSGGPFDIMQLKVIQEVITLAVSTIFSMIAFKMELKWNHLAAFFCLILAVYFVFKK
;
A
#
# COMPACT_ATOMS: atom_id res chain seq x y z
N MET A 1 -3.73 21.60 -9.45
CA MET A 1 -4.15 20.25 -9.88
C MET A 1 -2.99 19.25 -9.87
N LEU A 2 -1.92 19.54 -10.60
CA LEU A 2 -0.76 18.61 -10.65
C LEU A 2 -0.11 18.45 -9.28
N SER A 3 0.05 19.54 -8.53
CA SER A 3 0.63 19.50 -7.20
C SER A 3 -0.21 18.64 -6.25
N GLN A 4 -1.55 18.73 -6.34
CA GLN A 4 -2.43 17.88 -5.55
C GLN A 4 -2.26 16.42 -5.91
N GLY A 5 -2.07 16.11 -7.20
CA GLY A 5 -1.82 14.73 -7.64
C GLY A 5 -0.53 14.18 -7.07
N ILE A 6 0.52 15.00 -7.06
CA ILE A 6 1.81 14.59 -6.49
C ILE A 6 1.68 14.35 -4.99
N TYR A 7 1.03 15.26 -4.26
CA TYR A 7 0.81 15.06 -2.82
C TYR A 7 -0.02 13.81 -2.55
N SER A 8 -1.04 13.57 -3.37
CA SER A 8 -1.86 12.37 -3.25
C SER A 8 -1.01 11.10 -3.38
N ILE A 9 -0.17 11.04 -4.41
CA ILE A 9 0.68 9.88 -4.66
C ILE A 9 1.68 9.68 -3.51
N VAL A 10 2.31 10.75 -3.03
CA VAL A 10 3.27 10.65 -1.92
C VAL A 10 2.56 10.12 -0.66
N LEU A 11 1.38 10.65 -0.36
CA LEU A 11 0.61 10.17 0.79
C LEU A 11 0.18 8.72 0.62
N LEU A 12 -0.17 8.30 -0.59
CA LEU A 12 -0.52 6.91 -0.86
C LEU A 12 0.68 5.97 -0.66
N ILE A 13 1.89 6.40 -1.01
CA ILE A 13 3.09 5.61 -0.79
C ILE A 13 3.28 5.38 0.71
N PHE A 14 3.24 6.43 1.52
CA PHE A 14 3.38 6.30 2.98
C PHE A 14 2.23 5.50 3.58
N SER A 15 1.00 5.73 3.11
CA SER A 15 -0.17 4.97 3.54
C SER A 15 0.03 3.48 3.32
N ASN A 16 0.56 3.09 2.15
CA ASN A 16 0.76 1.68 1.83
C ASN A 16 1.89 1.06 2.66
N ILE A 17 2.89 1.84 3.06
CA ILE A 17 3.92 1.35 3.97
C ILE A 17 3.26 0.93 5.29
N PHE A 18 2.43 1.80 5.87
CA PHE A 18 1.72 1.47 7.11
C PHE A 18 0.76 0.30 6.91
N MET A 19 0.04 0.26 5.78
CA MET A 19 -0.91 -0.82 5.53
C MET A 19 -0.20 -2.16 5.35
N THR A 20 0.97 -2.17 4.72
CA THR A 20 1.76 -3.38 4.59
C THR A 20 2.17 -3.90 5.97
N PHE A 21 2.57 -3.02 6.87
CA PHE A 21 2.85 -3.40 8.26
C PHE A 21 1.59 -3.90 8.97
N ALA A 22 0.43 -3.29 8.72
CA ALA A 22 -0.82 -3.74 9.32
C ALA A 22 -1.19 -5.15 8.86
N TRP A 23 -0.97 -5.45 7.57
CA TRP A 23 -1.32 -6.76 7.02
C TRP A 23 -0.29 -7.83 7.39
N TYR A 24 0.99 -7.53 7.32
CA TYR A 24 2.04 -8.55 7.34
C TYR A 24 3.09 -8.34 8.41
N GLY A 25 3.14 -7.15 9.02
CA GLY A 25 4.15 -6.85 10.04
C GLY A 25 4.06 -7.78 11.24
N HIS A 26 2.82 -8.19 11.61
CA HIS A 26 2.64 -9.11 12.73
C HIS A 26 3.28 -10.47 12.46
N LEU A 27 3.35 -10.89 11.19
CA LEU A 27 4.01 -12.15 10.85
C LEU A 27 5.52 -12.08 11.11
N LYS A 28 6.12 -10.95 10.75
CA LYS A 28 7.54 -10.74 11.01
C LYS A 28 7.82 -10.58 12.50
N MET A 29 6.97 -9.84 13.21
CA MET A 29 7.08 -9.67 14.65
C MET A 29 7.00 -11.01 15.38
N ARG A 30 6.14 -11.91 14.88
CA ARG A 30 6.01 -13.24 15.47
C ARG A 30 7.30 -14.05 15.32
N GLU A 31 8.00 -13.90 14.20
CA GLU A 31 9.26 -14.59 13.98
C GLU A 31 10.39 -14.03 14.86
N GLU A 32 10.41 -12.70 15.04
CA GLU A 32 11.52 -12.02 15.68
C GLU A 32 11.38 -11.93 17.20
N PHE A 33 10.15 -11.86 17.71
CA PHE A 33 9.90 -11.61 19.14
C PHE A 33 9.01 -12.70 19.74
N SER A 34 9.53 -13.43 20.71
CA SER A 34 8.78 -14.50 21.37
C SER A 34 7.58 -13.97 22.16
N TRP A 35 7.73 -12.77 22.78
CA TRP A 35 6.61 -12.18 23.54
C TRP A 35 5.44 -11.86 22.62
N PHE A 36 5.73 -11.45 21.38
CA PHE A 36 4.68 -11.16 20.40
C PHE A 36 4.01 -12.46 19.94
N ALA A 37 4.80 -13.53 19.76
CA ALA A 37 4.27 -14.82 19.36
C ALA A 37 3.33 -15.40 20.40
N SER A 38 3.48 -15.03 21.67
CA SER A 38 2.62 -15.50 22.75
C SER A 38 1.32 -14.71 22.90
N LEU A 39 1.13 -13.62 22.15
CA LEU A 39 -0.09 -12.83 22.20
C LEU A 39 -1.28 -13.61 21.65
N PRO A 40 -2.48 -13.44 22.26
CA PRO A 40 -3.67 -14.02 21.67
C PRO A 40 -4.02 -13.34 20.34
N LEU A 41 -4.81 -14.04 19.52
CA LEU A 41 -5.19 -13.52 18.21
C LEU A 41 -5.83 -12.13 18.30
N ILE A 42 -6.68 -11.90 19.31
CA ILE A 42 -7.34 -10.59 19.46
C ILE A 42 -6.31 -9.48 19.69
N GLY A 43 -5.23 -9.77 20.41
CA GLY A 43 -4.14 -8.81 20.61
C GLY A 43 -3.42 -8.47 19.32
N VAL A 44 -3.19 -9.47 18.47
CA VAL A 44 -2.58 -9.26 17.16
C VAL A 44 -3.48 -8.42 16.26
N ILE A 45 -4.78 -8.71 16.28
CA ILE A 45 -5.76 -7.93 15.52
C ILE A 45 -5.74 -6.46 15.97
N ALA A 46 -5.71 -6.22 17.29
CA ALA A 46 -5.66 -4.86 17.83
C ALA A 46 -4.39 -4.13 17.41
N PHE A 47 -3.26 -4.83 17.39
CA PHE A 47 -2.00 -4.27 16.93
C PHE A 47 -2.07 -3.83 15.46
N SER A 48 -2.59 -4.71 14.59
CA SER A 48 -2.73 -4.39 13.18
C SER A 48 -3.75 -3.27 12.95
N TRP A 49 -4.82 -3.27 13.73
CA TRP A 49 -5.84 -2.21 13.65
C TRP A 49 -5.25 -0.85 14.03
N ALA A 50 -4.40 -0.81 15.06
CA ALA A 50 -3.76 0.44 15.45
C ALA A 50 -2.86 1.00 14.34
N ILE A 51 -2.13 0.12 13.64
CA ILE A 51 -1.31 0.54 12.50
C ILE A 51 -2.21 1.03 11.36
N ALA A 52 -3.32 0.33 11.09
CA ALA A 52 -4.26 0.73 10.05
C ALA A 52 -4.88 2.10 10.32
N PHE A 53 -5.05 2.48 11.59
CA PHE A 53 -5.53 3.81 11.93
C PHE A 53 -4.61 4.90 11.37
N PHE A 54 -3.30 4.73 11.54
CA PHE A 54 -2.33 5.67 10.99
C PHE A 54 -2.34 5.65 9.47
N GLU A 55 -2.53 4.47 8.87
CA GLU A 55 -2.66 4.36 7.42
C GLU A 55 -3.83 5.20 6.92
N TYR A 56 -4.98 5.12 7.57
CA TYR A 56 -6.14 5.90 7.16
C TYR A 56 -5.93 7.40 7.31
N CYS A 57 -5.13 7.83 8.28
CA CYS A 57 -4.76 9.24 8.42
C CYS A 57 -4.01 9.76 7.21
N LEU A 58 -3.37 8.87 6.44
CA LEU A 58 -2.66 9.21 5.21
C LEU A 58 -3.51 8.96 3.98
N GLN A 59 -4.23 7.83 3.95
CA GLN A 59 -4.97 7.42 2.75
C GLN A 59 -6.19 8.29 2.49
N VAL A 60 -6.96 8.63 3.51
CA VAL A 60 -8.17 9.43 3.31
C VAL A 60 -7.82 10.80 2.74
N PRO A 61 -6.85 11.56 3.31
CA PRO A 61 -6.43 12.81 2.68
C PRO A 61 -5.85 12.60 1.28
N ALA A 62 -5.12 11.50 1.05
CA ALA A 62 -4.55 11.22 -0.27
C ALA A 62 -5.65 11.07 -1.32
N ASN A 63 -6.69 10.31 -1.00
CA ASN A 63 -7.80 10.10 -1.92
C ASN A 63 -8.56 11.41 -2.17
N ARG A 64 -8.73 12.23 -1.14
CA ARG A 64 -9.38 13.53 -1.31
C ARG A 64 -8.59 14.45 -2.21
N LEU A 65 -7.28 14.55 -1.97
CA LEU A 65 -6.44 15.41 -2.80
C LEU A 65 -6.37 14.95 -4.25
N GLY A 66 -6.39 13.64 -4.47
CA GLY A 66 -6.27 13.09 -5.81
C GLY A 66 -7.57 13.06 -6.60
N PHE A 67 -8.72 13.08 -5.92
CA PHE A 67 -10.00 12.88 -6.57
C PHE A 67 -10.45 14.14 -7.32
N ARG A 68 -10.99 13.91 -8.51
CA ARG A 68 -11.36 15.01 -9.42
C ARG A 68 -12.39 15.95 -8.82
N ASP A 69 -13.39 15.42 -8.11
CA ASP A 69 -14.43 16.26 -7.51
C ASP A 69 -13.90 17.17 -6.41
N SER A 70 -12.73 16.85 -5.85
CA SER A 70 -12.06 17.70 -4.85
C SER A 70 -10.96 18.56 -5.46
N GLY A 71 -10.90 18.66 -6.79
CA GLY A 71 -9.91 19.46 -7.49
C GLY A 71 -8.65 18.71 -7.88
N GLY A 72 -8.61 17.38 -7.67
CA GLY A 72 -7.47 16.56 -8.05
C GLY A 72 -7.54 16.08 -9.50
N PRO A 73 -6.47 15.48 -10.00
CA PRO A 73 -6.39 15.07 -11.40
C PRO A 73 -6.98 13.68 -11.70
N PHE A 74 -7.38 12.90 -10.69
CA PHE A 74 -7.70 11.49 -10.88
C PHE A 74 -9.19 11.20 -10.66
N ASP A 75 -9.74 10.28 -11.45
CA ASP A 75 -11.04 9.70 -11.13
C ASP A 75 -10.86 8.47 -10.21
N ILE A 76 -11.97 7.86 -9.79
CA ILE A 76 -11.91 6.75 -8.84
C ILE A 76 -11.16 5.55 -9.40
N MET A 77 -11.38 5.21 -10.68
CA MET A 77 -10.69 4.08 -11.30
C MET A 77 -9.18 4.32 -11.37
N GLN A 78 -8.78 5.55 -11.71
CA GLN A 78 -7.37 5.90 -11.79
C GLN A 78 -6.72 5.84 -10.41
N LEU A 79 -7.40 6.34 -9.38
CA LEU A 79 -6.91 6.27 -8.00
C LEU A 79 -6.74 4.81 -7.57
N LYS A 80 -7.70 3.95 -7.88
CA LYS A 80 -7.64 2.55 -7.49
C LYS A 80 -6.46 1.83 -8.15
N VAL A 81 -6.25 2.06 -9.43
CA VAL A 81 -5.15 1.43 -10.15
C VAL A 81 -3.81 1.93 -9.63
N ILE A 82 -3.69 3.24 -9.36
CA ILE A 82 -2.47 3.80 -8.77
C ILE A 82 -2.18 3.13 -7.42
N GLN A 83 -3.20 2.97 -6.59
CA GLN A 83 -3.04 2.33 -5.28
C GLN A 83 -2.58 0.88 -5.43
N GLU A 84 -3.12 0.13 -6.40
CA GLU A 84 -2.70 -1.25 -6.62
C GLU A 84 -1.24 -1.36 -7.03
N VAL A 85 -0.78 -0.46 -7.91
CA VAL A 85 0.64 -0.43 -8.30
C VAL A 85 1.52 -0.13 -7.09
N ILE A 86 1.15 0.88 -6.32
CA ILE A 86 1.91 1.26 -5.12
C ILE A 86 1.90 0.12 -4.10
N THR A 87 0.75 -0.50 -3.89
CA THR A 87 0.60 -1.61 -2.95
C THR A 87 1.51 -2.76 -3.32
N LEU A 88 1.52 -3.16 -4.58
CA LEU A 88 2.37 -4.28 -5.01
C LEU A 88 3.85 -3.92 -4.89
N ALA A 89 4.24 -2.70 -5.28
CA ALA A 89 5.62 -2.27 -5.18
C ALA A 89 6.10 -2.26 -3.73
N VAL A 90 5.31 -1.67 -2.83
CA VAL A 90 5.65 -1.61 -1.40
C VAL A 90 5.70 -3.00 -0.79
N SER A 91 4.70 -3.84 -1.10
CA SER A 91 4.64 -5.21 -0.58
C SER A 91 5.82 -6.05 -1.06
N THR A 92 6.22 -5.89 -2.32
CA THR A 92 7.36 -6.62 -2.86
C THR A 92 8.66 -6.21 -2.16
N ILE A 93 8.87 -4.90 -1.99
CA ILE A 93 10.06 -4.41 -1.30
C ILE A 93 10.06 -4.90 0.15
N PHE A 94 8.92 -4.81 0.83
CA PHE A 94 8.78 -5.29 2.20
C PHE A 94 9.11 -6.79 2.30
N SER A 95 8.57 -7.60 1.37
CA SER A 95 8.80 -9.04 1.39
C SER A 95 10.27 -9.38 1.15
N MET A 96 10.93 -8.66 0.25
CA MET A 96 12.35 -8.87 -0.02
C MET A 96 13.22 -8.53 1.19
N ILE A 97 12.88 -7.47 1.91
CA ILE A 97 13.66 -7.02 3.06
C ILE A 97 13.33 -7.85 4.31
N ALA A 98 12.05 -8.01 4.62
CA ALA A 98 11.62 -8.61 5.90
C ALA A 98 11.66 -10.12 5.87
N PHE A 99 11.28 -10.74 4.77
CA PHE A 99 11.19 -12.19 4.65
C PHE A 99 12.26 -12.77 3.73
N LYS A 100 13.15 -11.92 3.20
CA LYS A 100 14.26 -12.33 2.33
C LYS A 100 13.80 -13.12 1.10
N MET A 101 12.65 -12.74 0.56
CA MET A 101 12.12 -13.38 -0.65
C MET A 101 12.85 -12.88 -1.88
N GLU A 102 13.01 -13.76 -2.87
CA GLU A 102 13.65 -13.42 -4.13
C GLU A 102 12.62 -12.96 -5.15
N LEU A 103 13.01 -11.98 -5.98
CA LEU A 103 12.18 -11.50 -7.08
C LEU A 103 12.32 -12.48 -8.24
N LYS A 104 11.20 -13.07 -8.65
CA LYS A 104 11.16 -14.05 -9.72
C LYS A 104 10.53 -13.46 -10.97
N TRP A 105 10.66 -14.18 -12.10
CA TRP A 105 10.10 -13.74 -13.37
C TRP A 105 8.58 -13.54 -13.32
N ASN A 106 7.87 -14.38 -12.57
CA ASN A 106 6.43 -14.21 -12.43
C ASN A 106 6.06 -12.91 -11.72
N HIS A 107 6.90 -12.44 -10.79
CA HIS A 107 6.70 -11.14 -10.16
C HIS A 107 6.89 -10.00 -11.16
N LEU A 108 7.91 -10.11 -12.00
CA LEU A 108 8.16 -9.12 -13.06
C LEU A 108 7.00 -9.09 -14.06
N ALA A 109 6.46 -10.26 -14.40
CA ALA A 109 5.30 -10.33 -15.28
C ALA A 109 4.08 -9.64 -14.66
N ALA A 110 3.87 -9.81 -13.36
CA ALA A 110 2.78 -9.14 -12.64
C ALA A 110 2.94 -7.62 -12.68
N PHE A 111 4.16 -7.11 -12.45
CA PHE A 111 4.43 -5.68 -12.56
C PHE A 111 4.17 -5.16 -13.96
N PHE A 112 4.56 -5.91 -14.97
CA PHE A 112 4.32 -5.54 -16.36
C PHE A 112 2.81 -5.42 -16.62
N CYS A 113 2.02 -6.37 -16.13
CA CYS A 113 0.57 -6.33 -16.28
C CYS A 113 -0.04 -5.10 -15.58
N LEU A 114 0.50 -4.71 -14.43
CA LEU A 114 0.03 -3.49 -13.75
C LEU A 114 0.38 -2.23 -14.52
N ILE A 115 1.56 -2.19 -15.15
CA ILE A 115 1.93 -1.06 -16.01
C ILE A 115 0.95 -0.94 -17.17
N LEU A 116 0.57 -2.06 -17.78
CA LEU A 116 -0.45 -2.05 -18.81
C LEU A 116 -1.82 -1.58 -18.29
N ALA A 117 -2.17 -1.99 -17.08
CA ALA A 117 -3.41 -1.55 -16.45
C ALA A 117 -3.43 -0.03 -16.27
N VAL A 118 -2.33 0.54 -15.81
CA VAL A 118 -2.19 2.00 -15.68
C VAL A 118 -2.38 2.68 -17.03
N TYR A 119 -1.71 2.15 -18.04
CA TYR A 119 -1.81 2.69 -19.39
C TYR A 119 -3.26 2.74 -19.87
N PHE A 120 -3.99 1.63 -19.73
CA PHE A 120 -5.37 1.57 -20.21
C PHE A 120 -6.31 2.45 -19.39
N VAL A 121 -6.09 2.57 -18.10
CA VAL A 121 -6.95 3.40 -17.25
C VAL A 121 -6.79 4.89 -17.60
N PHE A 122 -5.58 5.31 -17.96
CA PHE A 122 -5.33 6.70 -18.32
C PHE A 122 -5.55 7.01 -19.80
N LYS A 123 -5.74 5.99 -20.60
CA LYS A 123 -6.02 6.19 -22.05
C LYS A 123 -7.43 6.74 -22.22
N LYS A 124 -7.55 7.77 -23.03
CA LYS A 124 -8.84 8.38 -23.34
C LYS A 124 -9.44 7.82 -24.61
#